data_750537718fe06869fb0ac76f4b1d383d
#
_entry.id   750537718fe06869fb0ac76f4b1d383d
#
_cell.length_a   1.000
_cell.length_b   1.000
_cell.length_c   1.000
_cell.angle_alpha   90.00
_cell.angle_beta   90.00
_cell.angle_gamma   90.00
#
_symmetry.space_group_name_H-M   'P 1'
#
loop_
_entity.id
_entity.type
_entity.pdbx_description
1 polymer ?
#
loop_
_entity_poly.entity_id
_entity_poly.type
_entity_poly.pdbx_seq_one_letter_code
_entity_poly.pdbx_strand_id
1 'polypeptide(L)'
;MPSGIRLQQLIQNQHKEILAREKNNDKFIHLYDIGAYWVAFECSACRLSGLFSENELTLFCVPDCVEYVVMVSVPADEAEGCLGEYIILHDGIYRKVWSEHVLPMGDYRHWHEMAVRSVLL
;
A
#
# COMPACT_ATOMS: atom_id res chain seq x y z
N MET A 1 7.79 -7.99 -17.77
CA MET A 1 8.21 -8.70 -16.55
C MET A 1 6.96 -9.00 -15.73
N PRO A 2 6.80 -10.22 -15.22
CA PRO A 2 5.65 -10.58 -14.39
C PRO A 2 5.54 -9.75 -13.10
N SER A 3 4.32 -9.46 -12.68
CA SER A 3 4.06 -8.64 -11.48
C SER A 3 4.68 -9.21 -10.22
N GLY A 4 4.69 -10.53 -10.06
CA GLY A 4 5.30 -11.18 -8.90
C GLY A 4 6.80 -10.92 -8.78
N ILE A 5 7.51 -10.93 -9.91
CA ILE A 5 8.94 -10.63 -9.94
C ILE A 5 9.19 -9.16 -9.64
N ARG A 6 8.38 -8.27 -10.19
CA ARG A 6 8.46 -6.81 -9.92
C ARG A 6 8.23 -6.52 -8.45
N LEU A 7 7.23 -7.17 -7.84
CA LEU A 7 6.94 -7.01 -6.42
C LEU A 7 8.11 -7.49 -5.56
N GLN A 8 8.67 -8.65 -5.87
CA GLN A 8 9.82 -9.18 -5.15
C GLN A 8 11.01 -8.22 -5.20
N GLN A 9 11.32 -7.70 -6.39
CA GLN A 9 12.39 -6.73 -6.57
C GLN A 9 12.13 -5.44 -5.80
N LEU A 10 10.90 -4.95 -5.82
CA LEU A 10 10.51 -3.74 -5.08
C LEU A 10 10.77 -3.91 -3.59
N ILE A 11 10.29 -5.00 -3.00
CA ILE A 11 10.44 -5.27 -1.58
C ILE A 11 11.91 -5.46 -1.21
N GLN A 12 12.66 -6.26 -1.98
CA GLN A 12 14.07 -6.51 -1.70
C GLN A 12 14.92 -5.25 -1.78
N ASN A 13 14.64 -4.37 -2.74
CA ASN A 13 15.48 -3.22 -3.02
C ASN A 13 15.04 -1.95 -2.30
N GLN A 14 13.74 -1.81 -1.97
CA GLN A 14 13.18 -0.55 -1.49
C GLN A 14 12.35 -0.65 -0.22
N HIS A 15 12.36 -1.79 0.49
CA HIS A 15 11.50 -1.92 1.67
C HIS A 15 11.77 -0.85 2.74
N LYS A 16 13.02 -0.42 2.91
CA LYS A 16 13.36 0.63 3.87
C LYS A 16 12.76 1.97 3.49
N GLU A 17 12.81 2.32 2.21
CA GLU A 17 12.22 3.55 1.70
C GLU A 17 10.69 3.51 1.79
N ILE A 18 10.10 2.37 1.44
CA ILE A 18 8.66 2.15 1.51
C ILE A 18 8.18 2.37 2.95
N LEU A 19 8.81 1.71 3.92
CA LEU A 19 8.41 1.80 5.32
C LEU A 19 8.68 3.20 5.89
N ALA A 20 9.76 3.86 5.46
CA ALA A 20 10.06 5.22 5.87
C ALA A 20 8.98 6.21 5.41
N ARG A 21 8.46 6.03 4.18
CA ARG A 21 7.36 6.85 3.67
C ARG A 21 6.07 6.67 4.48
N GLU A 22 5.83 5.47 5.00
CA GLU A 22 4.63 5.16 5.77
C GLU A 22 4.70 5.63 7.22
N LYS A 23 5.89 5.92 7.73
CA LYS A 23 6.07 6.39 9.09
C LYS A 23 5.50 7.80 9.23
N ASN A 24 4.52 7.96 10.13
CA ASN A 24 3.80 9.22 10.32
C ASN A 24 3.06 9.71 9.08
N ASN A 25 2.69 8.81 8.19
CA ASN A 25 1.94 9.14 6.97
C ASN A 25 0.46 9.32 7.32
N ASP A 26 0.02 10.57 7.42
CA ASP A 26 -1.36 10.91 7.77
C ASP A 26 -2.16 11.47 6.58
N LYS A 27 -1.54 11.73 5.43
CA LYS A 27 -2.19 12.44 4.30
C LYS A 27 -2.06 11.80 2.93
N PHE A 28 -1.09 10.90 2.75
CA PHE A 28 -0.76 10.40 1.41
C PHE A 28 -1.09 8.93 1.25
N ILE A 29 -1.39 8.55 0.01
CA ILE A 29 -1.42 7.16 -0.40
C ILE A 29 -0.22 6.97 -1.32
N HIS A 30 0.78 6.22 -0.84
CA HIS A 30 1.96 5.88 -1.62
C HIS A 30 1.69 4.55 -2.34
N LEU A 31 1.71 4.59 -3.66
CA LEU A 31 1.39 3.46 -4.51
C LEU A 31 2.58 3.09 -5.38
N TYR A 32 2.64 1.84 -5.76
CA TYR A 32 3.70 1.31 -6.61
C TYR A 32 3.07 0.49 -7.72
N ASP A 33 3.37 0.88 -8.97
CA ASP A 33 2.87 0.20 -10.16
C ASP A 33 3.78 -0.97 -10.48
N ILE A 34 3.27 -2.19 -10.28
CA ILE A 34 4.03 -3.41 -10.59
C ILE A 34 3.52 -4.09 -11.87
N GLY A 35 2.78 -3.35 -12.69
CA GLY A 35 2.26 -3.83 -13.97
C GLY A 35 0.78 -4.05 -13.92
N ALA A 36 0.34 -5.26 -13.65
CA ALA A 36 -1.08 -5.61 -13.59
C ALA A 36 -1.78 -5.03 -12.35
N TYR A 37 -1.03 -4.70 -11.30
CA TYR A 37 -1.55 -4.21 -10.02
C TYR A 37 -0.81 -2.98 -9.56
N TRP A 38 -1.51 -2.15 -8.79
CA TRP A 38 -0.91 -1.12 -7.96
C TRP A 38 -0.97 -1.59 -6.51
N VAL A 39 0.13 -1.44 -5.80
CA VAL A 39 0.24 -1.92 -4.41
C VAL A 39 0.53 -0.77 -3.46
N ALA A 40 0.04 -0.90 -2.23
CA ALA A 40 0.28 0.03 -1.14
C ALA A 40 0.63 -0.75 0.12
N PHE A 41 1.34 -0.11 1.04
CA PHE A 41 1.82 -0.73 2.27
C PHE A 41 1.36 0.08 3.48
N GLU A 42 1.13 -0.60 4.59
CA GLU A 42 0.86 0.00 5.90
C GLU A 42 -0.26 1.06 5.88
N CYS A 43 0.01 2.31 6.23
CA CYS A 43 -1.00 3.36 6.25
C CYS A 43 -1.64 3.60 4.89
N SER A 44 -0.84 3.58 3.82
CA SER A 44 -1.34 3.70 2.45
C SER A 44 -2.25 2.54 2.09
N ALA A 45 -1.90 1.32 2.54
CA ALA A 45 -2.74 0.14 2.32
C ALA A 45 -4.10 0.29 3.02
N CYS A 46 -4.09 0.79 4.24
CA CYS A 46 -5.33 1.04 4.99
C CYS A 46 -6.25 2.01 4.23
N ARG A 47 -5.71 3.11 3.73
CA ARG A 47 -6.49 4.08 2.95
C ARG A 47 -7.00 3.49 1.65
N LEU A 48 -6.13 2.75 0.94
CA LEU A 48 -6.49 2.13 -0.33
C LEU A 48 -7.63 1.13 -0.15
N SER A 49 -7.59 0.34 0.92
CA SER A 49 -8.64 -0.65 1.21
C SER A 49 -10.01 0.00 1.43
N GLY A 50 -10.03 1.23 1.92
CA GLY A 50 -11.27 1.99 2.11
C GLY A 50 -11.84 2.56 0.81
N LEU A 51 -11.03 2.71 -0.23
CA LEU A 51 -11.45 3.25 -1.52
C LEU A 51 -11.90 2.17 -2.50
N PHE A 52 -11.45 0.95 -2.32
CA PHE A 52 -11.73 -0.16 -3.25
C PHE A 52 -12.34 -1.33 -2.48
N SER A 53 -13.53 -1.75 -2.88
CA SER A 53 -14.19 -2.91 -2.28
C SER A 53 -13.50 -4.21 -2.65
N GLU A 54 -12.92 -4.28 -3.85
CA GLU A 54 -12.16 -5.45 -4.31
C GLU A 54 -10.67 -5.15 -4.19
N ASN A 55 -10.05 -5.73 -3.17
CA ASN A 55 -8.62 -5.60 -2.92
C ASN A 55 -8.10 -6.90 -2.32
N GLU A 56 -6.83 -7.16 -2.46
CA GLU A 56 -6.16 -8.32 -1.87
C GLU A 56 -5.18 -7.88 -0.79
N LEU A 57 -5.24 -8.58 0.34
CA LEU A 57 -4.32 -8.38 1.45
C LEU A 57 -3.20 -9.41 1.40
N THR A 58 -1.97 -8.96 1.58
CA THR A 58 -0.80 -9.83 1.68
C THR A 58 0.07 -9.37 2.84
N LEU A 59 0.65 -10.33 3.55
CA LEU A 59 1.54 -10.05 4.66
C LEU A 59 2.98 -10.36 4.27
N PHE A 60 3.90 -9.50 4.69
CA PHE A 60 5.33 -9.70 4.49
C PHE A 60 6.09 -9.60 5.79
N CYS A 61 7.16 -10.39 5.91
CA CYS A 61 8.18 -10.22 6.93
C CYS A 61 9.40 -9.61 6.26
N VAL A 62 9.87 -8.49 6.76
CA VAL A 62 11.07 -7.83 6.22
C VAL A 62 12.13 -7.75 7.31
N PRO A 63 13.42 -7.68 6.95
CA PRO A 63 14.49 -7.50 7.93
C PRO A 63 14.27 -6.23 8.74
N ASP A 64 14.63 -6.26 10.01
CA ASP A 64 14.54 -5.14 10.95
C ASP A 64 13.11 -4.71 11.30
N CYS A 65 12.10 -5.48 10.90
CA CYS A 65 10.72 -5.22 11.27
C CYS A 65 10.17 -6.41 12.06
N VAL A 66 9.74 -6.17 13.31
CA VAL A 66 9.22 -7.22 14.19
C VAL A 66 7.82 -7.64 13.80
N GLU A 67 7.01 -6.69 13.32
CA GLU A 67 5.64 -6.94 12.95
C GLU A 67 5.52 -7.25 11.46
N TYR A 68 4.41 -7.88 11.08
CA TYR A 68 4.08 -8.07 9.67
C TYR A 68 3.86 -6.73 8.98
N VAL A 69 4.34 -6.63 7.74
CA VAL A 69 4.02 -5.52 6.86
C VAL A 69 2.78 -5.92 6.06
N VAL A 70 1.74 -5.10 6.10
CA VAL A 70 0.49 -5.36 5.38
C VAL A 70 0.54 -4.63 4.05
N MET A 71 0.26 -5.35 2.98
CA MET A 71 0.15 -4.82 1.62
C MET A 71 -1.26 -5.02 1.10
N VAL A 72 -1.79 -4.02 0.41
CA VAL A 72 -3.04 -4.11 -0.34
C VAL A 72 -2.71 -3.93 -1.82
N SER A 73 -3.25 -4.80 -2.67
CA SER A 73 -3.13 -4.68 -4.12
C SER A 73 -4.49 -4.50 -4.77
N VAL A 74 -4.53 -3.67 -5.79
CA VAL A 74 -5.73 -3.44 -6.61
C VAL A 74 -5.33 -3.51 -8.08
N PRO A 75 -6.25 -3.95 -8.98
CA PRO A 75 -5.95 -3.96 -10.41
C PRO A 75 -5.60 -2.55 -10.93
N ALA A 76 -4.59 -2.46 -11.77
CA ALA A 76 -4.07 -1.18 -12.24
C ALA A 76 -5.11 -0.35 -12.98
N ASP A 77 -5.95 -0.99 -13.81
CA ASP A 77 -6.99 -0.30 -14.58
C ASP A 77 -8.07 0.29 -13.66
N GLU A 78 -8.44 -0.41 -12.61
CA GLU A 78 -9.39 0.10 -11.62
C GLU A 78 -8.80 1.26 -10.83
N ALA A 79 -7.53 1.15 -10.45
CA ALA A 79 -6.83 2.21 -9.73
C ALA A 79 -6.76 3.50 -10.56
N GLU A 80 -6.40 3.39 -11.84
CA GLU A 80 -6.34 4.53 -12.74
C GLU A 80 -7.70 5.20 -12.88
N GLY A 81 -8.76 4.42 -13.04
CA GLY A 81 -10.12 4.96 -13.19
C GLY A 81 -10.63 5.65 -11.93
N CYS A 82 -10.50 4.99 -10.78
CA CYS A 82 -11.05 5.52 -9.53
C CYS A 82 -10.23 6.67 -8.95
N LEU A 83 -8.93 6.72 -9.21
CA LEU A 83 -8.05 7.77 -8.69
C LEU A 83 -7.84 8.92 -9.68
N GLY A 84 -8.54 8.93 -10.83
CA GLY A 84 -8.38 9.95 -11.86
C GLY A 84 -8.72 11.38 -11.41
N GLU A 85 -9.54 11.54 -10.37
CA GLU A 85 -9.91 12.85 -9.84
C GLU A 85 -8.97 13.33 -8.73
N TYR A 86 -8.04 12.47 -8.29
CA TYR A 86 -7.09 12.81 -7.24
C TYR A 86 -5.84 13.47 -7.83
N ILE A 87 -5.18 14.27 -7.01
CA ILE A 87 -3.88 14.83 -7.37
C ILE A 87 -2.84 13.73 -7.19
N ILE A 88 -2.17 13.35 -8.28
CA ILE A 88 -1.21 12.25 -8.29
C ILE A 88 0.13 12.73 -8.84
N LEU A 89 1.19 12.49 -8.08
CA LEU A 89 2.56 12.65 -8.54
C LEU A 89 3.06 11.31 -9.08
N HIS A 90 3.63 11.32 -10.29
CA HIS A 90 4.21 10.13 -10.92
C HIS A 90 5.74 10.23 -10.92
N ASP A 91 6.41 9.18 -10.47
CA ASP A 91 7.87 9.09 -10.50
C ASP A 91 8.28 7.62 -10.72
N GLY A 92 8.51 7.26 -11.98
CA GLY A 92 8.75 5.87 -12.36
C GLY A 92 7.57 5.00 -12.00
N ILE A 93 7.80 3.96 -11.20
CA ILE A 93 6.71 3.11 -10.71
C ILE A 93 5.97 3.71 -9.52
N TYR A 94 6.55 4.73 -8.90
CA TYR A 94 5.98 5.33 -7.70
C TYR A 94 4.87 6.31 -8.04
N ARG A 95 3.78 6.26 -7.26
CA ARG A 95 2.65 7.17 -7.35
C ARG A 95 2.38 7.74 -5.96
N LYS A 96 2.36 9.06 -5.84
CA LYS A 96 2.00 9.71 -4.59
C LYS A 96 0.65 10.38 -4.76
N VAL A 97 -0.35 9.88 -4.05
CA VAL A 97 -1.72 10.38 -4.12
C VAL A 97 -2.00 11.22 -2.90
N TRP A 98 -2.50 12.42 -3.10
CA TRP A 98 -2.92 13.30 -2.01
C TRP A 98 -4.30 12.86 -1.51
N SER A 99 -4.39 12.51 -0.23
CA SER A 99 -5.65 12.17 0.43
C SER A 99 -6.11 13.33 1.30
N GLU A 100 -7.37 13.73 1.16
CA GLU A 100 -7.95 14.81 1.97
C GLU A 100 -8.31 14.34 3.39
N HIS A 101 -8.39 13.05 3.61
CA HIS A 101 -8.80 12.48 4.88
C HIS A 101 -7.59 12.07 5.72
N VAL A 102 -7.54 12.62 6.94
CA VAL A 102 -6.54 12.20 7.91
C VAL A 102 -6.93 10.84 8.46
N LEU A 103 -5.96 9.94 8.55
CA LEU A 103 -6.15 8.61 9.14
C LEU A 103 -5.67 8.65 10.60
N PRO A 104 -6.58 8.59 11.59
CA PRO A 104 -6.17 8.53 12.99
C PRO A 104 -5.31 7.28 13.24
N MET A 105 -4.25 7.43 14.02
CA MET A 105 -3.29 6.34 14.27
C MET A 105 -3.96 5.14 14.95
N GLY A 106 -4.92 5.38 15.83
CA GLY A 106 -5.68 4.30 16.48
C GLY A 106 -6.50 3.48 15.49
N ASP A 107 -7.11 4.14 14.50
CA ASP A 107 -7.89 3.47 13.47
C ASP A 107 -6.98 2.63 12.58
N TYR A 108 -5.82 3.16 12.22
CA TYR A 108 -4.84 2.42 11.44
C TYR A 108 -4.34 1.17 12.19
N ARG A 109 -4.00 1.31 13.47
CA ARG A 109 -3.53 0.17 14.28
C ARG A 109 -4.58 -0.92 14.39
N HIS A 110 -5.83 -0.53 14.58
CA HIS A 110 -6.94 -1.48 14.64
C HIS A 110 -7.10 -2.21 13.30
N TRP A 111 -7.08 -1.46 12.19
CA TRP A 111 -7.15 -2.04 10.85
C TRP A 111 -6.00 -3.01 10.60
N HIS A 112 -4.79 -2.62 10.94
CA HIS A 112 -3.58 -3.45 10.76
C HIS A 112 -3.71 -4.76 11.53
N GLU A 113 -4.12 -4.69 12.77
CA GLU A 113 -4.33 -5.88 13.61
C GLU A 113 -5.38 -6.81 13.03
N MET A 114 -6.51 -6.27 12.58
CA MET A 114 -7.57 -7.06 11.96
C MET A 114 -7.15 -7.66 10.63
N ALA A 115 -6.36 -6.94 9.83
CA ALA A 115 -5.82 -7.43 8.57
C ALA A 115 -4.88 -8.62 8.80
N VAL A 116 -3.98 -8.52 9.76
CA VAL A 116 -3.07 -9.62 10.12
C VAL A 116 -3.86 -10.85 10.56
N ARG A 117 -4.85 -10.68 11.41
CA ARG A 117 -5.69 -11.79 11.87
C ARG A 117 -6.44 -12.45 10.72
N SER A 118 -6.99 -11.65 9.80
CA SER A 118 -7.79 -12.19 8.69
C SER A 118 -6.98 -13.05 7.75
N VAL A 119 -5.70 -12.74 7.56
CA VAL A 119 -4.81 -13.53 6.69
C VAL A 119 -4.27 -14.77 7.42
N LEU A 120 -3.92 -14.66 8.71
CA LEU A 120 -3.33 -15.76 9.48
C LEU A 120 -4.37 -16.79 9.94
N LEU A 121 -5.63 -16.43 10.03
CA LEU A 121 -6.71 -17.32 10.39
C LEU A 121 -7.39 -17.84 9.13
#